data_e49cae3f3410add45613decb4954c8ed
#
_entry.id   e49cae3f3410add45613decb4954c8ed
#
_cell.length_a   1.000
_cell.length_b   1.000
_cell.length_c   1.000
_cell.angle_alpha   90.00
_cell.angle_beta   90.00
_cell.angle_gamma   90.00
#
_symmetry.space_group_name_H-M   'P 1'
#
loop_
_entity.id
_entity.type
_entity.pdbx_description
1 polymer ?
#
loop_
_entity_poly.entity_id
_entity_poly.type
_entity_poly.pdbx_seq_one_letter_code
_entity_poly.pdbx_strand_id
1 'polypeptide(L)'
;NVIYLMPIYPVGKERATGELGSPYAVKDYKAVNPDFGTLQDLQTLVEEAHKKNMAVVLDWVANHTAWDNAWITQHKNWYQQDASGHIIIPPGTNYNDVAQLNFNNQEMKDAMIDAMSYWVYNANIDGFRCDYADFVPNNFWSDAITKLRKIKKNQEILMLAEGSKYNHFASGFDYIFGFNFFYTIEQLFKENKPATTIQDSNATEYANVYDPTSRVVRYTSNHDVNLSEGTPLELFGGKKGSIATFVVAAYLKSIPMIYNGQEIGYNKRLNYFAKTPIDWSVADTEMLAEYKKIIAFRNSSNAIKTGVFTGYSSDAVSAFTMVKDSEKVFVLSNLTGSTVKQLIPATLKGNWKDAFSGAAVTVGADVTLEPFQYLVLKN
;
A
#
# COMPACT_ATOMS: atom_id res chain seq x y z
N ASN A 1 -8.51 -9.20 2.22
CA ASN A 1 -7.70 -10.41 2.46
C ASN A 1 -6.56 -10.18 3.46
N VAL A 2 -6.10 -8.92 3.61
CA VAL A 2 -5.06 -8.53 4.57
C VAL A 2 -5.51 -7.31 5.35
N ILE A 3 -5.35 -7.33 6.66
CA ILE A 3 -5.44 -6.16 7.53
C ILE A 3 -3.99 -5.70 7.76
N TYR A 4 -3.70 -4.45 7.37
CA TYR A 4 -2.46 -3.79 7.65
C TYR A 4 -2.71 -2.74 8.75
N LEU A 5 -2.06 -2.92 9.90
CA LEU A 5 -2.15 -2.01 11.04
C LEU A 5 -0.93 -1.07 11.02
N MET A 6 -1.17 0.24 11.06
CA MET A 6 -0.14 1.23 11.37
C MET A 6 0.56 0.89 12.69
N PRO A 7 1.70 1.52 13.05
CA PRO A 7 2.44 1.13 14.23
C PRO A 7 1.57 1.11 15.48
N ILE A 8 1.54 -0.06 16.14
CA ILE A 8 0.72 -0.33 17.34
C ILE A 8 1.50 -0.13 18.64
N TYR A 9 2.74 0.32 18.54
CA TYR A 9 3.68 0.38 19.67
C TYR A 9 3.48 1.63 20.51
N PRO A 10 3.93 1.64 21.80
CA PRO A 10 3.99 2.86 22.58
C PRO A 10 4.78 3.95 21.87
N VAL A 11 4.22 5.15 21.81
CA VAL A 11 4.80 6.31 21.15
C VAL A 11 5.73 7.06 22.10
N GLY A 12 6.90 7.50 21.58
CA GLY A 12 7.83 8.32 22.33
C GLY A 12 7.26 9.70 22.69
N LYS A 13 7.66 10.20 23.84
CA LYS A 13 7.23 11.53 24.35
C LYS A 13 8.35 12.55 24.30
N GLU A 14 9.61 12.14 24.29
CA GLU A 14 10.73 13.03 24.13
C GLU A 14 10.81 13.55 22.70
N ARG A 15 10.80 14.87 22.52
CA ARG A 15 10.79 15.58 21.22
C ARG A 15 9.58 15.23 20.33
N ALA A 16 8.48 14.79 20.92
CA ALA A 16 7.31 14.35 20.19
C ALA A 16 6.75 15.40 19.22
N THR A 17 6.38 14.97 18.03
CA THR A 17 5.72 15.79 17.01
C THR A 17 4.20 15.70 17.15
N GLY A 18 3.50 16.85 17.14
CA GLY A 18 2.05 16.91 17.25
C GLY A 18 1.53 16.60 18.65
N GLU A 19 0.21 16.45 18.78
CA GLU A 19 -0.49 16.25 20.05
C GLU A 19 -0.21 14.87 20.66
N LEU A 20 -0.25 13.81 19.83
CA LEU A 20 -0.11 12.42 20.26
C LEU A 20 1.33 11.89 20.11
N GLY A 21 2.19 12.58 19.40
CA GLY A 21 3.46 12.08 18.91
C GLY A 21 3.31 11.30 17.60
N SER A 22 4.42 11.01 16.95
CA SER A 22 4.44 10.20 15.75
C SER A 22 4.29 8.71 16.12
N PRO A 23 3.38 7.95 15.52
CA PRO A 23 3.34 6.49 15.68
C PRO A 23 4.63 5.81 15.20
N TYR A 24 5.41 6.49 14.36
CA TYR A 24 6.71 6.04 13.88
C TYR A 24 7.86 6.35 14.87
N ALA A 25 7.64 7.11 15.94
CA ALA A 25 8.58 7.26 17.04
C ALA A 25 8.36 6.14 18.07
N VAL A 26 8.90 4.94 17.78
CA VAL A 26 8.67 3.73 18.57
C VAL A 26 9.46 3.78 19.88
N LYS A 27 8.75 3.76 21.01
CA LYS A 27 9.34 3.73 22.36
C LYS A 27 9.67 2.33 22.84
N ASP A 28 8.83 1.35 22.51
CA ASP A 28 9.03 -0.07 22.89
C ASP A 28 8.50 -0.98 21.78
N TYR A 29 9.40 -1.76 21.17
CA TYR A 29 9.06 -2.66 20.08
C TYR A 29 8.27 -3.90 20.47
N LYS A 30 8.19 -4.24 21.77
CA LYS A 30 7.54 -5.47 22.27
C LYS A 30 6.28 -5.19 23.10
N ALA A 31 5.78 -3.98 23.10
CA ALA A 31 4.56 -3.60 23.80
C ALA A 31 3.49 -3.08 22.82
N VAL A 32 2.22 -3.32 23.18
CA VAL A 32 1.08 -2.65 22.53
C VAL A 32 0.89 -1.29 23.18
N ASN A 33 0.61 -0.26 22.40
CA ASN A 33 0.25 1.06 22.91
C ASN A 33 -1.03 0.93 23.79
N PRO A 34 -1.01 1.32 25.05
CA PRO A 34 -2.15 1.17 25.95
C PRO A 34 -3.42 1.89 25.49
N ASP A 35 -3.30 2.90 24.61
CA ASP A 35 -4.45 3.58 23.99
C ASP A 35 -5.21 2.66 23.00
N PHE A 36 -4.56 1.61 22.49
CA PHE A 36 -5.13 0.64 21.56
C PHE A 36 -5.58 -0.66 22.24
N GLY A 37 -5.16 -0.88 23.47
CA GLY A 37 -5.48 -2.08 24.24
C GLY A 37 -4.25 -2.85 24.70
N THR A 38 -4.41 -4.16 24.81
CA THR A 38 -3.41 -5.09 25.33
C THR A 38 -2.92 -6.06 24.27
N LEU A 39 -1.89 -6.85 24.57
CA LEU A 39 -1.47 -7.97 23.73
C LEU A 39 -2.62 -8.97 23.50
N GLN A 40 -3.45 -9.22 24.51
CA GLN A 40 -4.61 -10.12 24.40
C GLN A 40 -5.66 -9.59 23.42
N ASP A 41 -5.88 -8.27 23.39
CA ASP A 41 -6.80 -7.66 22.41
C ASP A 41 -6.27 -7.81 20.98
N LEU A 42 -4.96 -7.63 20.77
CA LEU A 42 -4.33 -7.89 19.47
C LEU A 42 -4.46 -9.37 19.07
N GLN A 43 -4.19 -10.31 19.98
CA GLN A 43 -4.36 -11.74 19.73
C GLN A 43 -5.80 -12.06 19.31
N THR A 44 -6.78 -11.47 19.99
CA THR A 44 -8.20 -11.63 19.67
C THR A 44 -8.52 -11.10 18.26
N LEU A 45 -7.97 -9.91 17.90
CA LEU A 45 -8.13 -9.34 16.57
C LEU A 45 -7.55 -10.28 15.50
N VAL A 46 -6.35 -10.80 15.72
CA VAL A 46 -5.68 -11.73 14.78
C VAL A 46 -6.50 -13.01 14.62
N GLU A 47 -6.97 -13.61 15.71
CA GLU A 47 -7.81 -14.81 15.68
C GLU A 47 -9.12 -14.59 14.91
N GLU A 48 -9.79 -13.46 15.15
CA GLU A 48 -11.04 -13.12 14.43
C GLU A 48 -10.80 -12.82 12.95
N ALA A 49 -9.67 -12.23 12.60
CA ALA A 49 -9.25 -12.04 11.21
C ALA A 49 -9.00 -13.41 10.52
N HIS A 50 -8.28 -14.31 11.18
CA HIS A 50 -7.99 -15.65 10.67
C HIS A 50 -9.27 -16.46 10.44
N LYS A 51 -10.27 -16.38 11.32
CA LYS A 51 -11.59 -17.00 11.12
C LYS A 51 -12.30 -16.51 9.85
N LYS A 52 -11.94 -15.32 9.37
CA LYS A 52 -12.45 -14.71 8.14
C LYS A 52 -11.51 -14.90 6.94
N ASN A 53 -10.48 -15.73 7.07
CA ASN A 53 -9.42 -15.93 6.08
C ASN A 53 -8.71 -14.62 5.70
N MET A 54 -8.45 -13.76 6.67
CA MET A 54 -7.71 -12.51 6.52
C MET A 54 -6.39 -12.61 7.28
N ALA A 55 -5.29 -12.26 6.63
CA ALA A 55 -4.00 -12.11 7.26
C ALA A 55 -3.91 -10.76 8.01
N VAL A 56 -3.07 -10.69 9.04
CA VAL A 56 -2.78 -9.47 9.78
C VAL A 56 -1.30 -9.16 9.71
N VAL A 57 -0.94 -7.97 9.21
CA VAL A 57 0.43 -7.48 9.14
C VAL A 57 0.58 -6.21 9.98
N LEU A 58 1.72 -6.09 10.65
CA LEU A 58 2.06 -4.91 11.44
C LEU A 58 3.02 -4.02 10.69
N ASP A 59 2.88 -2.71 10.89
CA ASP A 59 3.89 -1.75 10.46
C ASP A 59 5.14 -1.89 11.32
N TRP A 60 6.32 -1.95 10.67
CA TRP A 60 7.59 -2.16 11.34
C TRP A 60 8.59 -1.06 11.04
N VAL A 61 8.94 -0.30 12.06
CA VAL A 61 9.84 0.84 11.98
C VAL A 61 11.26 0.40 12.35
N ALA A 62 12.04 -0.05 11.35
CA ALA A 62 13.39 -0.57 11.61
C ALA A 62 14.49 0.49 11.60
N ASN A 63 14.27 1.64 10.91
CA ASN A 63 15.33 2.62 10.67
C ASN A 63 15.74 3.42 11.89
N HIS A 64 14.84 3.68 12.81
CA HIS A 64 15.02 4.61 13.94
C HIS A 64 14.12 4.24 15.12
N THR A 65 14.35 4.87 16.27
CA THR A 65 13.49 4.76 17.47
C THR A 65 13.11 6.14 17.99
N ALA A 66 12.16 6.20 18.93
CA ALA A 66 11.96 7.39 19.74
C ALA A 66 13.20 7.69 20.60
N TRP A 67 13.34 8.97 21.04
CA TRP A 67 14.44 9.38 21.90
C TRP A 67 14.35 8.83 23.33
N ASP A 68 13.16 8.49 23.80
CA ASP A 68 12.92 7.83 25.10
C ASP A 68 12.76 6.31 24.99
N ASN A 69 13.22 5.69 23.90
CA ASN A 69 13.39 4.25 23.80
C ASN A 69 14.51 3.80 24.75
N ALA A 70 14.31 2.70 25.49
CA ALA A 70 15.27 2.21 26.46
C ALA A 70 16.67 1.92 25.87
N TRP A 71 16.77 1.58 24.58
CA TRP A 71 18.03 1.35 23.89
C TRP A 71 18.94 2.59 23.85
N ILE A 72 18.39 3.81 23.88
CA ILE A 72 19.14 5.06 23.92
C ILE A 72 20.13 5.09 25.09
N THR A 73 19.68 4.69 26.26
CA THR A 73 20.47 4.71 27.51
C THR A 73 21.23 3.42 27.74
N GLN A 74 20.68 2.26 27.33
CA GLN A 74 21.26 0.95 27.56
C GLN A 74 22.34 0.60 26.53
N HIS A 75 22.18 1.05 25.27
CA HIS A 75 22.99 0.63 24.13
C HIS A 75 23.29 1.82 23.20
N LYS A 76 23.94 2.84 23.68
CA LYS A 76 24.24 4.06 22.89
C LYS A 76 24.96 3.75 21.57
N ASN A 77 25.80 2.71 21.53
CA ASN A 77 26.52 2.22 20.35
C ASN A 77 25.62 1.58 19.29
N TRP A 78 24.34 1.32 19.59
CA TRP A 78 23.36 0.86 18.62
C TRP A 78 22.81 2.00 17.74
N TYR A 79 23.18 3.25 18.05
CA TYR A 79 22.74 4.43 17.31
C TYR A 79 23.90 5.05 16.51
N GLN A 80 23.56 5.67 15.39
CA GLN A 80 24.52 6.51 14.68
C GLN A 80 24.86 7.75 15.50
N GLN A 81 26.14 8.12 15.48
CA GLN A 81 26.66 9.25 16.24
C GLN A 81 27.46 10.17 15.35
N ASP A 82 27.45 11.47 15.68
CA ASP A 82 28.34 12.46 15.08
C ASP A 82 29.80 12.33 15.58
N ALA A 83 30.69 13.15 15.07
CA ALA A 83 32.09 13.16 15.46
C ALA A 83 32.33 13.47 16.95
N SER A 84 31.37 14.10 17.62
CA SER A 84 31.40 14.40 19.06
C SER A 84 30.75 13.31 19.91
N GLY A 85 30.27 12.25 19.29
CA GLY A 85 29.60 11.12 19.95
C GLY A 85 28.14 11.39 20.33
N HIS A 86 27.47 12.39 19.78
CA HIS A 86 26.05 12.57 19.98
C HIS A 86 25.24 11.73 19.00
N ILE A 87 24.19 11.09 19.48
CA ILE A 87 23.24 10.36 18.64
C ILE A 87 22.58 11.35 17.69
N ILE A 88 22.41 10.96 16.42
CA ILE A 88 21.85 11.82 15.36
C ILE A 88 20.45 11.38 14.93
N ILE A 89 19.72 12.28 14.32
CA ILE A 89 18.47 11.99 13.59
C ILE A 89 18.76 11.30 12.26
N PRO A 90 17.78 10.70 11.58
CA PRO A 90 17.99 10.12 10.25
C PRO A 90 18.58 11.13 9.26
N PRO A 91 19.72 10.80 8.63
CA PRO A 91 20.43 11.72 7.74
C PRO A 91 19.58 12.21 6.57
N GLY A 92 19.67 13.51 6.26
CA GLY A 92 18.92 14.12 5.15
C GLY A 92 17.44 14.38 5.44
N THR A 93 17.00 14.19 6.68
CA THR A 93 15.62 14.46 7.11
C THR A 93 15.56 15.57 8.15
N ASN A 94 14.34 16.01 8.47
CA ASN A 94 14.02 16.87 9.61
C ASN A 94 13.23 16.13 10.71
N TYR A 95 13.36 14.81 10.80
CA TYR A 95 12.66 13.96 11.76
C TYR A 95 13.31 14.07 13.15
N ASN A 96 13.05 15.21 13.83
CA ASN A 96 13.67 15.53 15.11
C ASN A 96 13.19 14.69 16.29
N ASP A 97 12.08 13.98 16.12
CA ASP A 97 11.42 13.14 17.11
C ASP A 97 11.98 11.71 17.18
N VAL A 98 12.94 11.36 16.31
CA VAL A 98 13.50 10.02 16.25
C VAL A 98 15.02 10.00 16.16
N ALA A 99 15.63 8.91 16.62
CA ALA A 99 17.06 8.65 16.68
C ALA A 99 17.46 7.54 15.70
N GLN A 100 18.46 7.80 14.85
CA GLN A 100 18.92 6.89 13.79
C GLN A 100 19.65 5.66 14.38
N LEU A 101 19.22 4.46 14.01
CA LEU A 101 19.90 3.21 14.36
C LEU A 101 21.14 2.94 13.50
N ASN A 102 22.12 2.24 14.08
CA ASN A 102 23.38 1.91 13.44
C ASN A 102 23.40 0.46 12.94
N PHE A 103 23.11 0.26 11.67
CA PHE A 103 23.11 -1.07 11.03
C PHE A 103 24.49 -1.70 10.86
N ASN A 104 25.59 -1.05 11.24
CA ASN A 104 26.89 -1.69 11.37
C ASN A 104 27.04 -2.46 12.69
N ASN A 105 26.14 -2.26 13.65
CA ASN A 105 26.14 -2.97 14.92
C ASN A 105 25.33 -4.26 14.83
N GLN A 106 25.97 -5.41 15.03
CA GLN A 106 25.32 -6.71 14.90
C GLN A 106 24.34 -6.99 16.04
N GLU A 107 24.67 -6.59 17.28
CA GLU A 107 23.77 -6.77 18.44
C GLU A 107 22.45 -6.02 18.26
N MET A 108 22.52 -4.80 17.71
CA MET A 108 21.31 -4.03 17.36
C MET A 108 20.46 -4.77 16.32
N LYS A 109 21.08 -5.28 15.24
CA LYS A 109 20.35 -6.04 14.20
C LYS A 109 19.68 -7.28 14.79
N ASP A 110 20.39 -8.02 15.63
CA ASP A 110 19.87 -9.22 16.28
C ASP A 110 18.69 -8.90 17.21
N ALA A 111 18.79 -7.81 18.00
CA ALA A 111 17.73 -7.35 18.88
C ALA A 111 16.48 -6.89 18.08
N MET A 112 16.70 -6.21 16.93
CA MET A 112 15.62 -5.80 16.04
C MET A 112 14.89 -7.00 15.46
N ILE A 113 15.61 -8.02 14.98
CA ILE A 113 15.01 -9.27 14.45
C ILE A 113 14.31 -10.06 15.56
N ASP A 114 14.85 -10.06 16.77
CA ASP A 114 14.20 -10.69 17.93
C ASP A 114 12.88 -9.98 18.28
N ALA A 115 12.84 -8.64 18.19
CA ALA A 115 11.62 -7.89 18.39
C ALA A 115 10.56 -8.17 17.31
N MET A 116 10.95 -8.32 16.03
CA MET A 116 10.05 -8.79 14.97
C MET A 116 9.52 -10.19 15.27
N SER A 117 10.41 -11.10 15.65
CA SER A 117 10.07 -12.49 15.96
C SER A 117 9.08 -12.60 17.11
N TYR A 118 9.17 -11.69 18.11
CA TYR A 118 8.26 -11.62 19.25
C TYR A 118 6.79 -11.57 18.83
N TRP A 119 6.45 -10.75 17.84
CA TRP A 119 5.06 -10.58 17.36
C TRP A 119 4.55 -11.82 16.62
N VAL A 120 5.41 -12.45 15.83
CA VAL A 120 5.04 -13.70 15.14
C VAL A 120 4.76 -14.81 16.14
N TYR A 121 5.57 -14.92 17.22
CA TYR A 121 5.37 -15.94 18.26
C TYR A 121 4.18 -15.64 19.18
N ASN A 122 4.07 -14.39 19.64
CA ASN A 122 3.15 -14.07 20.72
C ASN A 122 1.77 -13.59 20.22
N ALA A 123 1.71 -12.95 19.06
CA ALA A 123 0.44 -12.46 18.51
C ALA A 123 -0.03 -13.25 17.28
N ASN A 124 0.77 -14.22 16.81
CA ASN A 124 0.47 -15.02 15.62
C ASN A 124 0.17 -14.21 14.35
N ILE A 125 0.76 -13.02 14.21
CA ILE A 125 0.61 -12.18 13.01
C ILE A 125 1.19 -12.86 11.78
N ASP A 126 0.81 -12.38 10.60
CA ASP A 126 1.16 -13.01 9.32
C ASP A 126 2.26 -12.27 8.56
N GLY A 127 2.77 -11.16 9.09
CA GLY A 127 3.86 -10.46 8.44
C GLY A 127 4.00 -9.00 8.84
N PHE A 128 4.76 -8.27 8.00
CA PHE A 128 5.09 -6.87 8.25
C PHE A 128 5.02 -6.03 6.97
N ARG A 129 4.57 -4.79 7.14
CA ARG A 129 4.93 -3.70 6.26
C ARG A 129 6.13 -3.00 6.89
N CYS A 130 7.22 -2.91 6.17
CA CYS A 130 8.47 -2.34 6.69
C CYS A 130 8.62 -0.89 6.26
N ASP A 131 8.53 0.00 7.24
CA ASP A 131 8.65 1.43 7.10
C ASP A 131 10.02 1.83 6.57
N TYR A 132 10.05 2.85 5.68
CA TYR A 132 11.29 3.48 5.22
C TYR A 132 12.33 2.46 4.69
N ALA A 133 11.85 1.38 4.06
CA ALA A 133 12.68 0.20 3.73
C ALA A 133 13.85 0.51 2.79
N ASP A 134 13.71 1.52 1.93
CA ASP A 134 14.76 1.96 1.00
C ASP A 134 16.04 2.47 1.69
N PHE A 135 15.95 2.85 2.97
CA PHE A 135 17.04 3.42 3.77
C PHE A 135 17.60 2.45 4.81
N VAL A 136 17.00 1.27 4.95
CA VAL A 136 17.52 0.18 5.76
C VAL A 136 18.30 -0.80 4.87
N PRO A 137 19.52 -1.26 5.28
CA PRO A 137 20.35 -2.11 4.42
C PRO A 137 19.68 -3.42 4.00
N ASN A 138 19.82 -3.79 2.72
CA ASN A 138 19.22 -5.01 2.19
C ASN A 138 19.67 -6.30 2.86
N ASN A 139 20.92 -6.37 3.31
CA ASN A 139 21.42 -7.54 4.03
C ASN A 139 20.70 -7.73 5.37
N PHE A 140 20.35 -6.64 6.09
CA PHE A 140 19.52 -6.74 7.28
C PHE A 140 18.14 -7.34 6.94
N TRP A 141 17.49 -6.84 5.86
CA TRP A 141 16.21 -7.39 5.44
C TRP A 141 16.29 -8.86 5.06
N SER A 142 17.33 -9.27 4.32
CA SER A 142 17.54 -10.68 3.96
C SER A 142 17.67 -11.58 5.19
N ASP A 143 18.45 -11.14 6.18
CA ASP A 143 18.66 -11.89 7.43
C ASP A 143 17.35 -11.98 8.24
N ALA A 144 16.65 -10.84 8.39
CA ALA A 144 15.39 -10.76 9.12
C ALA A 144 14.32 -11.66 8.48
N ILE A 145 14.06 -11.51 7.18
CA ILE A 145 13.04 -12.26 6.46
C ILE A 145 13.36 -13.76 6.48
N THR A 146 14.63 -14.14 6.28
CA THR A 146 15.06 -15.54 6.35
C THR A 146 14.78 -16.13 7.72
N LYS A 147 15.02 -15.38 8.81
CA LYS A 147 14.76 -15.84 10.18
C LYS A 147 13.27 -15.94 10.47
N LEU A 148 12.50 -14.93 10.09
CA LEU A 148 11.04 -14.88 10.31
C LEU A 148 10.31 -16.02 9.60
N ARG A 149 10.66 -16.33 8.35
CA ARG A 149 10.04 -17.43 7.57
C ARG A 149 10.29 -18.82 8.14
N LYS A 150 11.25 -18.97 9.06
CA LYS A 150 11.48 -20.22 9.76
C LYS A 150 10.62 -20.41 11.02
N ILE A 151 9.92 -19.37 11.46
CA ILE A 151 9.15 -19.41 12.71
C ILE A 151 7.88 -20.24 12.55
N LYS A 152 7.09 -19.97 11.50
CA LYS A 152 5.84 -20.68 11.22
C LYS A 152 6.09 -21.81 10.21
N LYS A 153 5.95 -23.07 10.62
CA LYS A 153 6.21 -24.26 9.80
C LYS A 153 5.18 -24.29 8.70
N ASN A 154 4.51 -23.94 8.06
CA ASN A 154 3.54 -24.11 6.95
C ASN A 154 2.75 -22.82 6.62
N GLN A 155 3.21 -21.69 7.13
CA GLN A 155 2.62 -20.40 6.78
C GLN A 155 3.72 -19.47 6.33
N GLU A 156 3.53 -18.84 5.22
CA GLU A 156 4.44 -17.81 4.74
C GLU A 156 4.26 -16.53 5.56
N ILE A 157 5.36 -15.84 5.85
CA ILE A 157 5.35 -14.49 6.42
C ILE A 157 5.32 -13.51 5.27
N LEU A 158 4.27 -12.70 5.20
CA LEU A 158 4.09 -11.65 4.20
C LEU A 158 4.99 -10.47 4.52
N MET A 159 5.80 -10.06 3.55
CA MET A 159 6.72 -8.94 3.70
C MET A 159 6.44 -7.87 2.63
N LEU A 160 6.04 -6.70 3.07
CA LEU A 160 5.79 -5.53 2.24
C LEU A 160 6.81 -4.44 2.55
N ALA A 161 7.62 -4.03 1.57
CA ALA A 161 8.52 -2.90 1.73
C ALA A 161 7.81 -1.59 1.40
N GLU A 162 7.85 -0.63 2.31
CA GLU A 162 7.66 0.76 1.93
C GLU A 162 8.93 1.25 1.24
N GLY A 163 8.99 0.99 -0.02
CA GLY A 163 10.12 1.29 -0.88
C GLY A 163 9.77 1.00 -2.32
N SER A 164 10.53 1.57 -3.23
CA SER A 164 10.36 1.41 -4.68
C SER A 164 11.50 0.65 -5.34
N LYS A 165 12.55 0.30 -4.60
CA LYS A 165 13.71 -0.39 -5.14
C LYS A 165 13.40 -1.86 -5.40
N TYR A 166 13.61 -2.31 -6.63
CA TYR A 166 13.38 -3.72 -7.04
C TYR A 166 14.24 -4.73 -6.28
N ASN A 167 15.39 -4.32 -5.72
CA ASN A 167 16.25 -5.19 -4.94
C ASN A 167 15.63 -5.66 -3.61
N HIS A 168 14.52 -5.07 -3.18
CA HIS A 168 13.72 -5.59 -2.08
C HIS A 168 13.19 -7.01 -2.36
N PHE A 169 12.80 -7.30 -3.60
CA PHE A 169 12.42 -8.67 -3.97
C PHE A 169 13.57 -9.66 -3.78
N ALA A 170 14.81 -9.27 -4.17
CA ALA A 170 15.99 -10.10 -3.94
C ALA A 170 16.31 -10.27 -2.44
N SER A 171 15.91 -9.32 -1.59
CA SER A 171 16.05 -9.42 -0.14
C SER A 171 14.96 -10.28 0.52
N GLY A 172 13.98 -10.73 -0.26
CA GLY A 172 12.91 -11.62 0.21
C GLY A 172 11.56 -10.95 0.45
N PHE A 173 11.38 -9.67 0.15
CA PHE A 173 10.06 -9.06 0.20
C PHE A 173 9.14 -9.62 -0.89
N ASP A 174 7.87 -9.77 -0.57
CA ASP A 174 6.83 -10.24 -1.50
C ASP A 174 6.27 -9.08 -2.33
N TYR A 175 6.23 -7.88 -1.75
CA TYR A 175 5.65 -6.68 -2.36
C TYR A 175 6.49 -5.44 -2.06
N ILE A 176 6.41 -4.46 -2.97
CA ILE A 176 6.93 -3.09 -2.83
C ILE A 176 5.81 -2.09 -3.07
N PHE A 177 6.01 -0.83 -2.68
CA PHE A 177 5.05 0.25 -2.91
C PHE A 177 5.14 0.84 -4.32
N GLY A 178 3.99 1.10 -4.94
CA GLY A 178 3.85 1.79 -6.23
C GLY A 178 3.81 3.31 -6.09
N PHE A 179 4.87 3.92 -5.58
CA PHE A 179 4.95 5.37 -5.43
C PHE A 179 4.84 6.08 -6.78
N ASN A 180 5.50 5.57 -7.82
CA ASN A 180 5.43 6.17 -9.15
C ASN A 180 4.02 6.20 -9.70
N PHE A 181 3.24 5.13 -9.45
CA PHE A 181 1.84 5.10 -9.85
C PHE A 181 1.04 6.20 -9.15
N PHE A 182 1.18 6.35 -7.81
CA PHE A 182 0.44 7.38 -7.07
C PHE A 182 0.77 8.78 -7.59
N TYR A 183 2.03 9.14 -7.69
CA TYR A 183 2.44 10.46 -8.20
C TYR A 183 2.01 10.69 -9.65
N THR A 184 1.99 9.63 -10.48
CA THR A 184 1.53 9.73 -11.87
C THR A 184 0.03 10.06 -11.93
N ILE A 185 -0.80 9.37 -11.15
CA ILE A 185 -2.25 9.67 -11.13
C ILE A 185 -2.52 11.04 -10.52
N GLU A 186 -1.77 11.43 -9.51
CA GLU A 186 -1.88 12.77 -8.91
C GLU A 186 -1.58 13.87 -9.93
N GLN A 187 -0.46 13.76 -10.68
CA GLN A 187 -0.09 14.70 -11.73
C GLN A 187 -1.11 14.74 -12.88
N LEU A 188 -1.74 13.60 -13.19
CA LEU A 188 -2.79 13.56 -14.20
C LEU A 188 -3.95 14.50 -13.83
N PHE A 189 -4.36 14.53 -12.55
CA PHE A 189 -5.44 15.41 -12.10
C PHE A 189 -4.97 16.83 -11.78
N LYS A 190 -3.79 17.01 -11.18
CA LYS A 190 -3.27 18.33 -10.80
C LYS A 190 -2.69 19.11 -12.00
N GLU A 191 -2.05 18.43 -12.93
CA GLU A 191 -1.27 19.04 -14.02
C GLU A 191 -1.84 18.72 -15.41
N ASN A 192 -2.97 18.01 -15.50
CA ASN A 192 -3.58 17.54 -16.76
C ASN A 192 -2.60 16.69 -17.60
N LYS A 193 -1.78 15.86 -16.97
CA LYS A 193 -0.93 14.91 -17.69
C LYS A 193 -1.80 13.85 -18.41
N PRO A 194 -1.37 13.34 -19.58
CA PRO A 194 -2.13 12.34 -20.31
C PRO A 194 -2.16 11.00 -19.57
N ALA A 195 -3.28 10.27 -19.66
CA ALA A 195 -3.44 8.96 -19.01
C ALA A 195 -2.49 7.88 -19.58
N THR A 196 -1.86 8.12 -20.74
CA THR A 196 -0.76 7.29 -21.27
C THR A 196 0.41 7.20 -20.32
N THR A 197 0.68 8.23 -19.49
CA THR A 197 1.76 8.24 -18.48
C THR A 197 1.60 7.13 -17.44
N ILE A 198 0.39 6.63 -17.22
CA ILE A 198 0.13 5.48 -16.32
C ILE A 198 0.79 4.21 -16.88
N GLN A 199 0.82 4.01 -18.20
CA GLN A 199 1.49 2.87 -18.82
C GLN A 199 3.01 2.98 -18.65
N ASP A 200 3.56 4.19 -18.80
CA ASP A 200 4.99 4.45 -18.63
C ASP A 200 5.40 4.23 -17.16
N SER A 201 4.60 4.71 -16.21
CA SER A 201 4.79 4.43 -14.79
C SER A 201 4.77 2.93 -14.50
N ASN A 202 3.79 2.20 -15.05
CA ASN A 202 3.73 0.75 -14.92
C ASN A 202 4.97 0.06 -15.51
N ALA A 203 5.44 0.49 -16.67
CA ALA A 203 6.65 -0.05 -17.31
C ALA A 203 7.87 0.21 -16.42
N THR A 204 8.01 1.41 -15.86
CA THR A 204 9.11 1.79 -14.97
C THR A 204 9.13 0.96 -13.69
N GLU A 205 7.99 0.80 -13.02
CA GLU A 205 7.87 0.00 -11.79
C GLU A 205 8.23 -1.48 -11.99
N TYR A 206 7.99 -2.02 -13.19
CA TYR A 206 8.24 -3.42 -13.50
C TYR A 206 9.51 -3.68 -14.34
N ALA A 207 10.27 -2.64 -14.73
CA ALA A 207 11.43 -2.75 -15.61
C ALA A 207 12.50 -3.75 -15.10
N ASN A 208 12.66 -3.83 -13.79
CA ASN A 208 13.66 -4.69 -13.12
C ASN A 208 13.02 -5.78 -12.23
N VAL A 209 11.74 -6.06 -12.42
CA VAL A 209 11.04 -7.13 -11.70
C VAL A 209 11.06 -8.38 -12.58
N TYR A 210 11.92 -9.31 -12.26
CA TYR A 210 12.18 -10.49 -13.09
C TYR A 210 11.11 -11.59 -12.95
N ASP A 211 10.47 -11.69 -11.78
CA ASP A 211 9.37 -12.64 -11.59
C ASP A 211 8.06 -12.06 -12.18
N PRO A 212 7.49 -12.69 -13.22
CA PRO A 212 6.25 -12.21 -13.85
C PRO A 212 5.04 -12.26 -12.92
N THR A 213 5.13 -12.99 -11.80
CA THR A 213 4.05 -13.07 -10.80
C THR A 213 4.13 -11.98 -9.74
N SER A 214 5.27 -11.32 -9.59
CA SER A 214 5.46 -10.21 -8.65
C SER A 214 4.48 -9.07 -8.91
N ARG A 215 4.00 -8.46 -7.84
CA ARG A 215 3.04 -7.35 -7.89
C ARG A 215 3.48 -6.21 -6.99
N VAL A 216 3.18 -5.00 -7.43
CA VAL A 216 3.38 -3.76 -6.69
C VAL A 216 2.09 -3.42 -5.97
N VAL A 217 2.18 -2.96 -4.72
CA VAL A 217 1.02 -2.45 -3.98
C VAL A 217 0.71 -1.05 -4.47
N ARG A 218 -0.48 -0.86 -5.03
CA ARG A 218 -0.97 0.44 -5.52
C ARG A 218 -2.14 0.94 -4.70
N TYR A 219 -2.22 2.24 -4.58
CA TYR A 219 -3.22 2.91 -3.76
C TYR A 219 -3.63 4.24 -4.40
N THR A 220 -4.80 4.71 -4.04
CA THR A 220 -5.28 6.07 -4.29
C THR A 220 -5.27 6.90 -3.01
N SER A 221 -5.00 6.28 -1.87
CA SER A 221 -4.76 6.92 -0.57
C SER A 221 -3.98 5.99 0.35
N ASN A 222 -3.20 6.58 1.24
CA ASN A 222 -2.61 5.96 2.43
C ASN A 222 -2.55 7.02 3.54
N HIS A 223 -1.99 6.69 4.70
CA HIS A 223 -1.93 7.59 5.84
C HIS A 223 -1.12 8.88 5.57
N ASP A 224 -0.06 8.81 4.75
CA ASP A 224 0.78 9.96 4.41
C ASP A 224 0.11 10.87 3.39
N VAL A 225 -0.24 10.32 2.22
CA VAL A 225 -0.83 11.14 1.14
C VAL A 225 -2.22 11.66 1.50
N ASN A 226 -2.97 10.95 2.35
CA ASN A 226 -4.24 11.44 2.85
C ASN A 226 -4.06 12.71 3.69
N LEU A 227 -3.02 12.73 4.53
CA LEU A 227 -2.71 13.89 5.35
C LEU A 227 -2.09 15.02 4.53
N SER A 228 -1.06 14.74 3.73
CA SER A 228 -0.27 15.75 3.03
C SER A 228 -0.96 16.27 1.76
N GLU A 229 -1.44 15.37 0.90
CA GLU A 229 -1.96 15.72 -0.42
C GLU A 229 -3.48 15.89 -0.45
N GLY A 230 -4.23 14.97 0.19
CA GLY A 230 -5.68 15.03 0.27
C GLY A 230 -6.36 13.67 0.25
N THR A 231 -7.68 13.71 0.45
CA THR A 231 -8.54 12.53 0.27
C THR A 231 -8.68 12.19 -1.22
N PRO A 232 -9.04 10.95 -1.59
CA PRO A 232 -9.31 10.63 -3.00
C PRO A 232 -10.40 11.50 -3.64
N LEU A 233 -11.36 11.96 -2.85
CA LEU A 233 -12.42 12.86 -3.32
C LEU A 233 -11.88 14.25 -3.68
N GLU A 234 -10.90 14.76 -2.90
CA GLU A 234 -10.24 16.03 -3.19
C GLU A 234 -9.33 15.93 -4.41
N LEU A 235 -8.58 14.81 -4.53
CA LEU A 235 -7.51 14.66 -5.51
C LEU A 235 -8.02 14.26 -6.91
N PHE A 236 -9.06 13.43 -6.99
CA PHE A 236 -9.39 12.71 -8.23
C PHE A 236 -10.80 13.05 -8.79
N GLY A 237 -11.23 14.31 -8.70
CA GLY A 237 -12.48 14.74 -9.34
C GLY A 237 -13.75 14.24 -8.65
N GLY A 238 -13.74 14.18 -7.33
CA GLY A 238 -14.89 13.79 -6.51
C GLY A 238 -15.18 12.29 -6.54
N LYS A 239 -16.41 11.91 -6.18
CA LYS A 239 -16.83 10.50 -6.03
C LYS A 239 -16.57 9.66 -7.28
N LYS A 240 -17.03 10.12 -8.45
CA LYS A 240 -16.90 9.35 -9.70
C LYS A 240 -15.43 9.18 -10.12
N GLY A 241 -14.66 10.26 -10.05
CA GLY A 241 -13.26 10.23 -10.44
C GLY A 241 -12.40 9.39 -9.49
N SER A 242 -12.65 9.45 -8.18
CA SER A 242 -11.94 8.60 -7.21
C SER A 242 -12.21 7.11 -7.45
N ILE A 243 -13.42 6.71 -7.80
CA ILE A 243 -13.77 5.34 -8.17
C ILE A 243 -13.10 4.93 -9.49
N ALA A 244 -13.18 5.77 -10.53
CA ALA A 244 -12.53 5.50 -11.82
C ALA A 244 -11.02 5.30 -11.67
N THR A 245 -10.38 6.11 -10.84
CA THR A 245 -8.95 6.01 -10.51
C THR A 245 -8.65 4.73 -9.70
N PHE A 246 -9.51 4.39 -8.74
CA PHE A 246 -9.34 3.17 -7.94
C PHE A 246 -9.46 1.90 -8.80
N VAL A 247 -10.32 1.87 -9.81
CA VAL A 247 -10.39 0.74 -10.78
C VAL A 247 -9.04 0.52 -11.45
N VAL A 248 -8.36 1.59 -11.86
CA VAL A 248 -7.01 1.49 -12.45
C VAL A 248 -6.02 0.96 -11.41
N ALA A 249 -6.01 1.53 -10.21
CA ALA A 249 -5.15 1.07 -9.12
C ALA A 249 -5.37 -0.42 -8.79
N ALA A 250 -6.62 -0.89 -8.81
CA ALA A 250 -6.97 -2.25 -8.44
C ALA A 250 -6.66 -3.30 -9.52
N TYR A 251 -6.68 -2.92 -10.80
CA TYR A 251 -6.65 -3.88 -11.91
C TYR A 251 -5.38 -3.84 -12.75
N LEU A 252 -4.61 -2.74 -12.69
CA LEU A 252 -3.41 -2.57 -13.49
C LEU A 252 -2.22 -3.31 -12.86
N LYS A 253 -2.15 -4.63 -13.02
CA LYS A 253 -1.03 -5.48 -12.57
C LYS A 253 -0.58 -5.16 -11.13
N SER A 254 -1.50 -5.12 -10.18
CA SER A 254 -1.25 -4.60 -8.82
C SER A 254 -1.91 -5.41 -7.71
N ILE A 255 -1.49 -5.12 -6.48
CA ILE A 255 -2.23 -5.41 -5.25
C ILE A 255 -2.82 -4.09 -4.74
N PRO A 256 -4.14 -3.91 -4.73
CA PRO A 256 -4.73 -2.68 -4.24
C PRO A 256 -4.66 -2.58 -2.72
N MET A 257 -4.28 -1.41 -2.23
CA MET A 257 -4.40 -1.03 -0.82
C MET A 257 -5.55 -0.02 -0.69
N ILE A 258 -6.38 -0.21 0.33
CA ILE A 258 -7.48 0.70 0.69
C ILE A 258 -7.15 1.29 2.06
N TYR A 259 -7.04 2.63 2.11
CA TYR A 259 -6.92 3.33 3.38
C TYR A 259 -8.29 3.48 4.01
N ASN A 260 -8.39 3.19 5.31
CA ASN A 260 -9.69 3.18 6.02
C ASN A 260 -10.41 4.52 5.89
N GLY A 261 -11.70 4.44 5.57
CA GLY A 261 -12.58 5.58 5.31
C GLY A 261 -12.69 5.98 3.84
N GLN A 262 -11.72 5.66 2.97
CA GLN A 262 -11.86 5.98 1.54
C GLN A 262 -13.00 5.21 0.88
N GLU A 263 -13.24 3.97 1.30
CA GLU A 263 -14.30 3.11 0.76
C GLU A 263 -15.72 3.60 1.07
N ILE A 264 -15.85 4.43 2.10
CA ILE A 264 -17.12 5.08 2.46
C ILE A 264 -17.19 6.54 2.00
N GLY A 265 -16.23 7.01 1.22
CA GLY A 265 -16.19 8.39 0.76
C GLY A 265 -15.94 9.41 1.87
N TYR A 266 -15.22 9.04 2.92
CA TYR A 266 -14.90 9.97 4.01
C TYR A 266 -14.05 11.13 3.46
N ASN A 267 -14.54 12.35 3.61
CA ASN A 267 -14.01 13.53 2.94
C ASN A 267 -13.13 14.41 3.83
N LYS A 268 -12.70 13.90 4.99
CA LYS A 268 -11.79 14.62 5.89
C LYS A 268 -10.43 13.93 5.89
N ARG A 269 -9.38 14.73 5.89
CA ARG A 269 -8.02 14.24 6.04
C ARG A 269 -7.82 13.70 7.44
N LEU A 270 -7.15 12.56 7.55
CA LEU A 270 -6.87 11.90 8.83
C LEU A 270 -5.47 12.29 9.29
N ASN A 271 -5.37 12.98 10.42
CA ASN A 271 -4.10 13.37 11.00
C ASN A 271 -3.68 12.37 12.09
N TYR A 272 -2.72 11.50 11.79
CA TYR A 272 -2.23 10.50 12.75
C TYR A 272 -1.32 11.07 13.86
N PHE A 273 -0.97 12.37 13.82
CA PHE A 273 -0.33 13.10 14.91
C PHE A 273 -1.35 13.66 15.93
N ALA A 274 -2.63 13.51 15.67
CA ALA A 274 -3.72 13.99 16.51
C ALA A 274 -4.89 12.99 16.50
N LYS A 275 -5.84 13.16 17.43
CA LYS A 275 -7.03 12.32 17.48
C LYS A 275 -8.06 12.73 16.41
N THR A 276 -8.06 12.04 15.29
CA THR A 276 -8.99 12.28 14.17
C THR A 276 -9.81 11.01 13.85
N PRO A 277 -10.83 10.69 14.65
CA PRO A 277 -11.65 9.49 14.42
C PRO A 277 -12.48 9.64 13.14
N ILE A 278 -12.66 8.53 12.43
CA ILE A 278 -13.57 8.44 11.29
C ILE A 278 -15.00 8.40 11.80
N ASP A 279 -15.84 9.26 11.28
CA ASP A 279 -17.28 9.21 11.51
C ASP A 279 -17.93 8.22 10.50
N TRP A 280 -18.14 7.01 10.95
CA TRP A 280 -18.74 5.96 10.12
C TRP A 280 -20.23 6.18 9.84
N SER A 281 -20.91 7.09 10.54
CA SER A 281 -22.33 7.40 10.34
C SER A 281 -22.60 8.13 9.04
N VAL A 282 -21.57 8.80 8.46
CA VAL A 282 -21.67 9.53 7.19
C VAL A 282 -21.30 8.68 5.97
N ALA A 283 -21.25 7.36 6.12
CA ALA A 283 -20.84 6.45 5.06
C ALA A 283 -21.69 6.57 3.80
N ASP A 284 -21.05 6.80 2.65
CA ASP A 284 -21.67 6.69 1.32
C ASP A 284 -21.79 5.20 0.96
N THR A 285 -23.03 4.69 1.10
CA THR A 285 -23.34 3.27 0.86
C THR A 285 -23.18 2.86 -0.60
N GLU A 286 -23.38 3.77 -1.55
CA GLU A 286 -23.16 3.49 -2.97
C GLU A 286 -21.67 3.35 -3.28
N MET A 287 -20.84 4.24 -2.71
CA MET A 287 -19.39 4.16 -2.86
C MET A 287 -18.85 2.86 -2.26
N LEU A 288 -19.32 2.51 -1.06
CA LEU A 288 -18.96 1.24 -0.42
C LEU A 288 -19.38 0.02 -1.29
N ALA A 289 -20.55 0.08 -1.91
CA ALA A 289 -20.98 -0.99 -2.82
C ALA A 289 -20.09 -1.09 -4.07
N GLU A 290 -19.65 0.05 -4.61
CA GLU A 290 -18.72 0.08 -5.75
C GLU A 290 -17.35 -0.52 -5.37
N TYR A 291 -16.77 -0.14 -4.23
CA TYR A 291 -15.52 -0.74 -3.75
C TYR A 291 -15.65 -2.25 -3.58
N LYS A 292 -16.73 -2.72 -2.94
CA LYS A 292 -17.00 -4.16 -2.78
C LYS A 292 -17.10 -4.89 -4.12
N LYS A 293 -17.80 -4.31 -5.09
CA LYS A 293 -17.96 -4.85 -6.46
C LYS A 293 -16.60 -4.95 -7.17
N ILE A 294 -15.80 -3.91 -7.14
CA ILE A 294 -14.47 -3.86 -7.77
C ILE A 294 -13.55 -4.94 -7.15
N ILE A 295 -13.49 -5.02 -5.83
CA ILE A 295 -12.63 -5.98 -5.14
C ILE A 295 -13.15 -7.41 -5.30
N ALA A 296 -14.47 -7.64 -5.30
CA ALA A 296 -15.04 -8.97 -5.53
C ALA A 296 -14.65 -9.50 -6.91
N PHE A 297 -14.77 -8.69 -7.97
CA PHE A 297 -14.34 -9.08 -9.30
C PHE A 297 -12.84 -9.35 -9.36
N ARG A 298 -12.00 -8.48 -8.80
CA ARG A 298 -10.56 -8.73 -8.71
C ARG A 298 -10.24 -10.08 -8.08
N ASN A 299 -10.89 -10.40 -6.97
CA ASN A 299 -10.63 -11.64 -6.24
C ASN A 299 -11.05 -12.88 -7.04
N SER A 300 -12.05 -12.78 -7.90
CA SER A 300 -12.53 -13.87 -8.75
C SER A 300 -11.75 -14.02 -10.06
N SER A 301 -11.12 -12.96 -10.58
CA SER A 301 -10.41 -12.97 -11.87
C SER A 301 -8.94 -13.34 -11.72
N ASN A 302 -8.54 -14.45 -12.34
CA ASN A 302 -7.13 -14.84 -12.44
C ASN A 302 -6.36 -13.92 -13.38
N ALA A 303 -6.99 -13.45 -14.46
CA ALA A 303 -6.39 -12.48 -15.37
C ALA A 303 -5.99 -11.20 -14.64
N ILE A 304 -6.87 -10.61 -13.82
CA ILE A 304 -6.55 -9.41 -13.04
C ILE A 304 -5.45 -9.69 -12.01
N LYS A 305 -5.50 -10.83 -11.31
CA LYS A 305 -4.52 -11.15 -10.26
C LYS A 305 -3.11 -11.40 -10.80
N THR A 306 -3.00 -12.20 -11.86
CA THR A 306 -1.71 -12.74 -12.32
C THR A 306 -1.48 -12.65 -13.83
N GLY A 307 -2.40 -12.03 -14.58
CA GLY A 307 -2.35 -11.96 -16.03
C GLY A 307 -1.24 -11.05 -16.57
N VAL A 308 -1.04 -11.17 -17.87
CA VAL A 308 -0.13 -10.33 -18.66
C VAL A 308 -0.86 -9.06 -19.07
N PHE A 309 -0.22 -7.93 -18.82
CA PHE A 309 -0.70 -6.60 -19.17
C PHE A 309 -0.38 -6.24 -20.62
N THR A 310 -1.34 -5.58 -21.30
CA THR A 310 -1.11 -4.85 -22.55
C THR A 310 -1.89 -3.53 -22.54
N GLY A 311 -1.21 -2.42 -22.76
CA GLY A 311 -1.79 -1.08 -22.72
C GLY A 311 -2.33 -0.58 -24.05
N TYR A 312 -3.40 0.22 -23.99
CA TYR A 312 -4.08 0.86 -25.13
C TYR A 312 -4.60 2.26 -24.78
N SER A 313 -4.02 2.90 -23.78
CA SER A 313 -4.46 4.20 -23.26
C SER A 313 -4.37 5.30 -24.30
N SER A 314 -5.25 6.28 -24.18
CA SER A 314 -5.18 7.60 -24.82
C SER A 314 -4.91 8.68 -23.78
N ASP A 315 -4.92 9.95 -24.20
CA ASP A 315 -4.65 11.05 -23.27
C ASP A 315 -5.67 11.14 -22.11
N ALA A 316 -6.93 10.77 -22.37
CA ALA A 316 -8.01 10.87 -21.39
C ALA A 316 -8.38 9.54 -20.72
N VAL A 317 -8.06 8.41 -21.36
CA VAL A 317 -8.54 7.09 -20.93
C VAL A 317 -7.39 6.16 -20.61
N SER A 318 -7.37 5.64 -19.40
CA SER A 318 -6.55 4.47 -19.08
C SER A 318 -7.24 3.22 -19.64
N ALA A 319 -6.65 2.60 -20.67
CA ALA A 319 -7.18 1.43 -21.34
C ALA A 319 -6.14 0.31 -21.41
N PHE A 320 -6.50 -0.90 -20.97
CA PHE A 320 -5.58 -2.04 -20.99
C PHE A 320 -6.30 -3.38 -20.92
N THR A 321 -5.62 -4.42 -21.37
CA THR A 321 -6.06 -5.81 -21.12
C THR A 321 -5.16 -6.49 -20.11
N MET A 322 -5.78 -7.39 -19.33
CA MET A 322 -5.11 -8.40 -18.52
C MET A 322 -5.50 -9.78 -19.05
N VAL A 323 -4.52 -10.61 -19.35
CA VAL A 323 -4.77 -11.94 -19.96
C VAL A 323 -4.07 -13.02 -19.16
N LYS A 324 -4.83 -14.05 -18.78
CA LYS A 324 -4.31 -15.27 -18.16
C LYS A 324 -5.06 -16.49 -18.72
N ASP A 325 -4.31 -17.39 -19.35
CA ASP A 325 -4.86 -18.56 -20.01
C ASP A 325 -5.96 -18.19 -21.04
N SER A 326 -7.18 -18.65 -20.88
CA SER A 326 -8.33 -18.26 -21.72
C SER A 326 -9.07 -17.01 -21.25
N GLU A 327 -8.79 -16.54 -20.04
CA GLU A 327 -9.44 -15.36 -19.47
C GLU A 327 -8.80 -14.07 -20.00
N LYS A 328 -9.59 -13.20 -20.60
CA LYS A 328 -9.19 -11.86 -21.02
C LYS A 328 -10.12 -10.84 -20.40
N VAL A 329 -9.56 -9.88 -19.69
CA VAL A 329 -10.27 -8.73 -19.15
C VAL A 329 -9.79 -7.46 -19.83
N PHE A 330 -10.71 -6.65 -20.32
CA PHE A 330 -10.45 -5.36 -20.93
C PHE A 330 -11.02 -4.25 -20.04
N VAL A 331 -10.15 -3.37 -19.58
CA VAL A 331 -10.48 -2.26 -18.68
C VAL A 331 -10.35 -0.95 -19.45
N LEU A 332 -11.36 -0.10 -19.33
CA LEU A 332 -11.34 1.28 -19.83
C LEU A 332 -11.79 2.18 -18.68
N SER A 333 -11.03 3.22 -18.39
CA SER A 333 -11.38 4.22 -17.37
C SER A 333 -11.12 5.61 -17.89
N ASN A 334 -12.19 6.39 -18.09
CA ASN A 334 -12.08 7.81 -18.38
C ASN A 334 -11.70 8.56 -17.10
N LEU A 335 -10.52 9.15 -17.10
CA LEU A 335 -9.96 9.88 -15.96
C LEU A 335 -10.18 11.39 -16.06
N THR A 336 -11.15 11.81 -16.89
CA THR A 336 -11.47 13.23 -17.11
C THR A 336 -12.93 13.54 -16.83
N GLY A 337 -13.22 14.81 -16.55
CA GLY A 337 -14.58 15.34 -16.36
C GLY A 337 -15.35 15.59 -17.67
N SER A 338 -14.91 15.03 -18.80
CA SER A 338 -15.53 15.21 -20.11
C SER A 338 -15.93 13.88 -20.72
N THR A 339 -16.95 13.85 -21.55
CA THR A 339 -17.28 12.69 -22.41
C THR A 339 -16.20 12.54 -23.48
N VAL A 340 -15.64 11.35 -23.62
CA VAL A 340 -14.52 11.06 -24.53
C VAL A 340 -14.80 9.83 -25.37
N LYS A 341 -14.18 9.78 -26.57
CA LYS A 341 -14.16 8.60 -27.44
C LYS A 341 -12.79 7.92 -27.34
N GLN A 342 -12.78 6.67 -26.96
CA GLN A 342 -11.61 5.81 -27.00
C GLN A 342 -11.63 4.95 -28.26
N LEU A 343 -10.60 5.09 -29.08
CA LEU A 343 -10.41 4.22 -30.25
C LEU A 343 -10.01 2.80 -29.81
N ILE A 344 -10.62 1.82 -30.47
CA ILE A 344 -10.43 0.42 -30.11
C ILE A 344 -9.63 -0.30 -31.19
N PRO A 345 -8.50 -0.94 -30.84
CA PRO A 345 -7.75 -1.78 -31.76
C PRO A 345 -8.60 -2.90 -32.37
N ALA A 346 -8.31 -3.28 -33.63
CA ALA A 346 -9.07 -4.32 -34.32
C ALA A 346 -9.15 -5.63 -33.53
N THR A 347 -8.10 -5.97 -32.79
CA THR A 347 -8.00 -7.20 -31.98
C THR A 347 -8.89 -7.23 -30.74
N LEU A 348 -9.48 -6.09 -30.37
CA LEU A 348 -10.38 -5.95 -29.21
C LEU A 348 -11.81 -5.64 -29.61
N LYS A 349 -12.12 -5.51 -30.91
CA LYS A 349 -13.49 -5.38 -31.40
C LYS A 349 -14.23 -6.70 -31.31
N GLY A 350 -15.54 -6.63 -31.15
CA GLY A 350 -16.41 -7.81 -31.12
C GLY A 350 -17.22 -7.94 -29.84
N ASN A 351 -17.61 -9.16 -29.52
CA ASN A 351 -18.51 -9.44 -28.41
C ASN A 351 -17.76 -9.69 -27.11
N TRP A 352 -18.19 -8.95 -26.11
CA TRP A 352 -17.69 -9.02 -24.73
C TRP A 352 -18.88 -9.20 -23.78
N LYS A 353 -18.59 -9.40 -22.52
CA LYS A 353 -19.55 -9.31 -21.42
C LYS A 353 -19.11 -8.27 -20.43
N ASP A 354 -20.04 -7.46 -19.93
CA ASP A 354 -19.79 -6.65 -18.76
C ASP A 354 -19.37 -7.55 -17.59
N ALA A 355 -18.25 -7.25 -16.97
CA ALA A 355 -17.63 -8.14 -15.98
C ALA A 355 -18.46 -8.27 -14.69
N PHE A 356 -19.29 -7.29 -14.38
CA PHE A 356 -20.09 -7.24 -13.17
C PHE A 356 -21.49 -7.81 -13.36
N SER A 357 -22.18 -7.40 -14.42
CA SER A 357 -23.56 -7.83 -14.68
C SER A 357 -23.65 -9.10 -15.55
N GLY A 358 -22.60 -9.41 -16.30
CA GLY A 358 -22.63 -10.49 -17.31
C GLY A 358 -23.38 -10.12 -18.59
N ALA A 359 -23.90 -8.91 -18.73
CA ALA A 359 -24.62 -8.45 -19.91
C ALA A 359 -23.71 -8.44 -21.14
N ALA A 360 -24.26 -8.82 -22.30
CA ALA A 360 -23.55 -8.77 -23.58
C ALA A 360 -23.24 -7.32 -23.99
N VAL A 361 -22.00 -7.08 -24.41
CA VAL A 361 -21.51 -5.77 -24.87
C VAL A 361 -20.81 -5.96 -26.21
N THR A 362 -21.26 -5.26 -27.24
CA THR A 362 -20.55 -5.24 -28.53
C THR A 362 -19.61 -4.04 -28.59
N VAL A 363 -18.31 -4.29 -28.72
CA VAL A 363 -17.27 -3.26 -28.84
C VAL A 363 -16.98 -3.01 -30.31
N GLY A 364 -17.21 -1.77 -30.76
CA GLY A 364 -17.01 -1.30 -32.14
C GLY A 364 -15.62 -0.74 -32.41
N ALA A 365 -15.55 0.22 -33.35
CA ALA A 365 -14.31 0.93 -33.67
C ALA A 365 -13.89 1.92 -32.58
N ASP A 366 -14.85 2.42 -31.84
CA ASP A 366 -14.67 3.26 -30.66
C ASP A 366 -15.67 2.92 -29.56
N VAL A 367 -15.37 3.40 -28.34
CA VAL A 367 -16.27 3.38 -27.18
C VAL A 367 -16.37 4.80 -26.65
N THR A 368 -17.59 5.31 -26.50
CA THR A 368 -17.84 6.58 -25.81
C THR A 368 -17.95 6.33 -24.32
N LEU A 369 -17.21 7.11 -23.54
CA LEU A 369 -17.19 7.06 -22.08
C LEU A 369 -17.64 8.42 -21.53
N GLU A 370 -18.62 8.41 -20.67
CA GLU A 370 -19.07 9.59 -19.93
C GLU A 370 -17.99 10.07 -18.94
N PRO A 371 -18.12 11.29 -18.38
CA PRO A 371 -17.17 11.79 -17.38
C PRO A 371 -16.93 10.80 -16.24
N PHE A 372 -15.67 10.41 -16.04
CA PHE A 372 -15.24 9.45 -15.03
C PHE A 372 -15.92 8.07 -15.11
N GLN A 373 -16.47 7.72 -16.27
CA GLN A 373 -17.01 6.39 -16.48
C GLN A 373 -15.87 5.37 -16.64
N TYR A 374 -16.06 4.20 -16.04
CA TYR A 374 -15.22 3.04 -16.32
C TYR A 374 -16.05 1.87 -16.86
N LEU A 375 -15.42 1.03 -17.66
CA LEU A 375 -15.96 -0.24 -18.15
C LEU A 375 -14.95 -1.34 -17.88
N VAL A 376 -15.46 -2.48 -17.41
CA VAL A 376 -14.67 -3.69 -17.24
C VAL A 376 -15.36 -4.79 -18.01
N LEU A 377 -14.72 -5.27 -19.06
CA LEU A 377 -15.26 -6.24 -19.98
C LEU A 377 -14.48 -7.54 -19.88
N LYS A 378 -15.16 -8.67 -19.99
CA LYS A 378 -14.51 -9.99 -20.06
C LYS A 378 -15.02 -10.81 -21.25
N ASN A 379 -14.19 -11.72 -21.75
CA ASN A 379 -14.56 -12.64 -22.83
C ASN A 379 -15.50 -13.77 -22.36
#